data_fe6fda85dd5dab0309aac4a5a0f08f07
#
_entry.id   fe6fda85dd5dab0309aac4a5a0f08f07
#
_cell.length_a   1.000
_cell.length_b   1.000
_cell.length_c   1.000
_cell.angle_alpha   90.00
_cell.angle_beta   90.00
_cell.angle_gamma   90.00
#
_symmetry.space_group_name_H-M   'P 1'
#
loop_
_entity.id
_entity.type
_entity.pdbx_description
1 polymer ?
#
loop_
_entity_poly.entity_id
_entity_poly.type
_entity_poly.pdbx_seq_one_letter_code
_entity_poly.pdbx_strand_id
1 'polypeptide(L)'
;MDALIQSLVQANFAPERIAPQASMAQYTTLRIGGPAEVMVNIHSANEIAVALRAAKQADAPVTIIGNGSNLLVRDGGIRGLVLRISGGLNAIRREGDCLLVQAGASLAAVAAFARDEGLSGMAELGGIPGTVGGGVLMNAGAYGAELAQLVTQAEGVSLSDGR
;
A
#
# COMPACT_ATOMS: atom_id res chain seq x y z
N MET A 1 4.44 14.84 16.15
CA MET A 1 3.15 14.87 15.42
C MET A 1 2.95 16.18 14.66
N ASP A 2 2.97 17.33 15.33
CA ASP A 2 2.67 18.62 14.67
C ASP A 2 3.65 18.99 13.56
N ALA A 3 4.95 18.78 13.75
CA ALA A 3 5.97 19.01 12.71
C ALA A 3 5.73 18.14 11.45
N LEU A 4 5.32 16.89 11.63
CA LEU A 4 5.01 15.98 10.53
C LEU A 4 3.76 16.45 9.75
N ILE A 5 2.70 16.84 10.48
CA ILE A 5 1.48 17.36 9.85
C ILE A 5 1.80 18.65 9.07
N GLN A 6 2.56 19.58 9.67
CA GLN A 6 2.99 20.79 8.97
C GLN A 6 3.80 20.51 7.72
N SER A 7 4.75 19.57 7.78
CA SER A 7 5.54 19.16 6.60
C SER A 7 4.67 18.57 5.49
N LEU A 8 3.65 17.77 5.83
CA LEU A 8 2.71 17.23 4.86
C LEU A 8 1.84 18.32 4.21
N VAL A 9 1.35 19.27 5.01
CA VAL A 9 0.57 20.41 4.49
C VAL A 9 1.43 21.29 3.58
N GLN A 10 2.67 21.58 3.95
CA GLN A 10 3.62 22.31 3.11
C GLN A 10 3.96 21.55 1.82
N ALA A 11 3.88 20.24 1.85
CA ALA A 11 4.05 19.37 0.70
C ALA A 11 2.76 19.21 -0.15
N ASN A 12 1.76 20.07 0.07
CA ASN A 12 0.46 20.13 -0.64
C ASN A 12 -0.45 18.92 -0.41
N PHE A 13 -0.32 18.18 0.69
CA PHE A 13 -1.36 17.24 1.08
C PHE A 13 -2.55 18.03 1.64
N ALA A 14 -3.74 17.76 1.10
CA ALA A 14 -4.98 18.37 1.59
C ALA A 14 -5.23 17.96 3.05
N PRO A 15 -5.53 18.88 3.97
CA PRO A 15 -5.67 18.60 5.39
C PRO A 15 -6.65 17.45 5.71
N GLU A 16 -7.73 17.33 4.95
CA GLU A 16 -8.74 16.27 5.10
C GLU A 16 -8.21 14.87 4.73
N ARG A 17 -7.09 14.78 4.05
CA ARG A 17 -6.39 13.53 3.73
C ARG A 17 -5.37 13.12 4.77
N ILE A 18 -5.05 14.01 5.71
CA ILE A 18 -4.13 13.76 6.81
C ILE A 18 -4.96 13.36 8.01
N ALA A 19 -4.85 12.11 8.44
CA ALA A 19 -5.60 11.56 9.55
C ALA A 19 -4.68 11.37 10.78
N PRO A 20 -4.62 12.34 11.71
CA PRO A 20 -3.93 12.14 12.97
C PRO A 20 -4.69 11.16 13.85
N GLN A 21 -3.96 10.33 14.61
CA GLN A 21 -4.51 9.35 15.54
C GLN A 21 -5.53 8.40 14.89
N ALA A 22 -5.32 8.02 13.63
CA ALA A 22 -6.20 7.13 12.90
C ALA A 22 -6.22 5.73 13.54
N SER A 23 -7.41 5.26 13.96
CA SER A 23 -7.56 3.94 14.58
C SER A 23 -7.22 2.82 13.60
N MET A 24 -6.14 2.10 13.84
CA MET A 24 -5.71 0.99 12.96
C MET A 24 -6.69 -0.18 12.93
N ALA A 25 -7.56 -0.29 13.92
CA ALA A 25 -8.66 -1.26 13.89
C ALA A 25 -9.60 -1.10 12.69
N GLN A 26 -9.69 0.09 12.12
CA GLN A 26 -10.46 0.36 10.89
C GLN A 26 -9.71 -0.04 9.61
N TYR A 27 -8.39 -0.24 9.69
CA TYR A 27 -7.49 -0.44 8.55
C TYR A 27 -6.75 -1.78 8.59
N THR A 28 -7.15 -2.68 9.48
CA THR A 28 -6.64 -4.05 9.56
C THR A 28 -7.78 -5.06 9.41
N THR A 29 -7.51 -6.18 8.78
CA THR A 29 -8.49 -7.28 8.65
C THR A 29 -8.87 -7.87 10.02
N LEU A 30 -7.95 -7.87 10.97
CA LEU A 30 -8.19 -8.32 12.34
C LEU A 30 -9.09 -7.37 13.14
N ARG A 31 -9.33 -6.14 12.66
CA ARG A 31 -10.14 -5.10 13.31
C ARG A 31 -9.70 -4.75 14.72
N ILE A 32 -8.41 -4.89 15.00
CA ILE A 32 -7.75 -4.51 16.25
C ILE A 32 -6.52 -3.65 15.94
N GLY A 33 -6.03 -2.91 16.91
CA GLY A 33 -4.83 -2.10 16.86
C GLY A 33 -5.03 -0.68 17.35
N GLY A 34 -4.01 -0.16 18.03
CA GLY A 34 -3.93 1.22 18.49
C GLY A 34 -3.82 2.20 17.32
N PRO A 35 -3.67 3.50 17.59
CA PRO A 35 -3.70 4.54 16.56
C PRO A 35 -2.42 4.58 15.72
N ALA A 36 -2.53 4.92 14.44
CA ALA A 36 -1.44 5.49 13.67
C ALA A 36 -1.24 6.95 14.10
N GLU A 37 -0.01 7.36 14.41
CA GLU A 37 0.27 8.74 14.83
C GLU A 37 -0.20 9.76 13.78
N VAL A 38 0.16 9.54 12.51
CA VAL A 38 -0.38 10.25 11.34
C VAL A 38 -0.54 9.27 10.20
N MET A 39 -1.70 9.25 9.55
CA MET A 39 -1.92 8.43 8.36
C MET A 39 -2.32 9.30 7.17
N VAL A 40 -1.83 8.94 5.98
CA VAL A 40 -2.20 9.56 4.70
C VAL A 40 -2.57 8.48 3.68
N ASN A 41 -3.70 8.67 2.99
CA ASN A 41 -4.05 7.85 1.84
C ASN A 41 -3.34 8.36 0.59
N ILE A 42 -2.66 7.47 -0.11
CA ILE A 42 -1.86 7.75 -1.31
C ILE A 42 -2.65 7.44 -2.57
N HIS A 43 -2.67 8.38 -3.52
CA HIS A 43 -3.39 8.25 -4.78
C HIS A 43 -2.48 8.25 -6.02
N SER A 44 -1.19 8.59 -5.87
CA SER A 44 -0.22 8.56 -6.97
C SER A 44 1.19 8.20 -6.50
N ALA A 45 2.02 7.70 -7.40
CA ALA A 45 3.43 7.41 -7.10
C ALA A 45 4.20 8.67 -6.68
N ASN A 46 3.90 9.82 -7.29
CA ASN A 46 4.53 11.08 -6.91
C ASN A 46 4.21 11.46 -5.45
N GLU A 47 2.98 11.19 -4.98
CA GLU A 47 2.62 11.45 -3.59
C GLU A 47 3.45 10.62 -2.60
N ILE A 48 3.84 9.38 -2.97
CA ILE A 48 4.74 8.57 -2.13
C ILE A 48 6.06 9.31 -1.94
N ALA A 49 6.70 9.74 -3.02
CA ALA A 49 7.98 10.46 -2.97
C ALA A 49 7.88 11.76 -2.17
N VAL A 50 6.77 12.49 -2.34
CA VAL A 50 6.51 13.73 -1.60
C VAL A 50 6.33 13.46 -0.11
N ALA A 51 5.53 12.45 0.25
CA ALA A 51 5.28 12.07 1.65
C ALA A 51 6.56 11.56 2.35
N LEU A 52 7.39 10.79 1.64
CA LEU A 52 8.69 10.33 2.17
C LEU A 52 9.62 11.51 2.49
N ARG A 53 9.68 12.51 1.61
CA ARG A 53 10.47 13.73 1.87
C ARG A 53 9.94 14.52 3.08
N ALA A 54 8.61 14.66 3.20
CA ALA A 54 7.99 15.33 4.34
C ALA A 54 8.27 14.59 5.66
N ALA A 55 8.17 13.26 5.66
CA ALA A 55 8.52 12.44 6.83
C ALA A 55 9.99 12.60 7.22
N LYS A 56 10.90 12.58 6.24
CA LYS A 56 12.33 12.80 6.46
C LYS A 56 12.63 14.17 7.06
N GLN A 57 11.97 15.24 6.60
CA GLN A 57 12.11 16.59 7.16
C GLN A 57 11.65 16.67 8.62
N ALA A 58 10.64 15.89 8.99
CA ALA A 58 10.09 15.82 10.34
C ALA A 58 10.78 14.76 11.22
N ASP A 59 11.85 14.09 10.72
CA ASP A 59 12.52 12.96 11.39
C ASP A 59 11.54 11.88 11.86
N ALA A 60 10.51 11.60 11.04
CA ALA A 60 9.45 10.67 11.35
C ALA A 60 9.67 9.31 10.62
N PRO A 61 9.57 8.18 11.33
CA PRO A 61 9.59 6.87 10.69
C PRO A 61 8.38 6.68 9.78
N VAL A 62 8.55 5.87 8.72
CA VAL A 62 7.48 5.60 7.75
C VAL A 62 7.11 4.14 7.76
N THR A 63 5.81 3.86 7.79
CA THR A 63 5.22 2.54 7.61
C THR A 63 4.30 2.57 6.40
N ILE A 64 4.47 1.64 5.46
CA ILE A 64 3.61 1.53 4.29
C ILE A 64 2.66 0.36 4.49
N ILE A 65 1.37 0.58 4.24
CA ILE A 65 0.34 -0.46 4.35
C ILE A 65 -0.52 -0.52 3.09
N GLY A 66 -0.96 -1.73 2.75
CA GLY A 66 -2.04 -1.98 1.81
C GLY A 66 -3.39 -2.07 2.53
N ASN A 67 -4.07 -3.20 2.37
CA ASN A 67 -5.35 -3.50 3.06
C ASN A 67 -5.19 -3.88 4.54
N GLY A 68 -3.97 -3.96 5.07
CA GLY A 68 -3.74 -4.38 6.46
C GLY A 68 -4.13 -5.83 6.75
N SER A 69 -4.12 -6.70 5.72
CA SER A 69 -4.55 -8.10 5.85
C SER A 69 -3.50 -9.01 6.50
N ASN A 70 -2.24 -8.61 6.46
CA ASN A 70 -1.14 -9.31 7.13
C ASN A 70 -0.48 -8.42 8.19
N LEU A 71 -1.27 -7.65 8.92
CA LEU A 71 -0.77 -6.69 9.89
C LEU A 71 -1.48 -6.86 11.24
N LEU A 72 -0.68 -7.04 12.28
CA LEU A 72 -1.11 -6.97 13.66
C LEU A 72 -0.50 -5.72 14.32
N VAL A 73 -1.35 -4.77 14.67
CA VAL A 73 -0.95 -3.54 15.34
C VAL A 73 -1.23 -3.66 16.83
N ARG A 74 -0.22 -3.38 17.66
CA ARG A 74 -0.36 -3.37 19.12
C ARG A 74 -1.16 -2.15 19.58
N ASP A 75 -1.62 -2.16 20.83
CA ASP A 75 -2.41 -1.07 21.43
C ASP A 75 -1.67 0.28 21.43
N GLY A 76 -0.32 0.27 21.53
CA GLY A 76 0.51 1.46 21.40
C GLY A 76 0.53 2.10 20.02
N GLY A 77 -0.07 1.44 19.01
CA GLY A 77 -0.21 1.97 17.67
C GLY A 77 1.08 1.99 16.84
N ILE A 78 1.10 2.82 15.81
CA ILE A 78 2.23 3.00 14.89
C ILE A 78 2.69 4.44 14.99
N ARG A 79 3.97 4.64 15.29
CA ARG A 79 4.59 5.98 15.35
C ARG A 79 4.98 6.47 13.96
N GLY A 80 5.00 7.80 13.81
CA GLY A 80 5.40 8.48 12.58
C GLY A 80 4.30 8.46 11.53
N LEU A 81 4.70 8.33 10.27
CA LEU A 81 3.82 8.40 9.11
C LEU A 81 3.41 7.02 8.63
N VAL A 82 2.11 6.77 8.55
CA VAL A 82 1.55 5.60 7.87
C VAL A 82 1.06 6.02 6.48
N LEU A 83 1.65 5.45 5.43
CA LEU A 83 1.20 5.62 4.05
C LEU A 83 0.28 4.46 3.68
N ARG A 84 -0.99 4.75 3.43
CA ARG A 84 -1.95 3.75 2.99
C ARG A 84 -2.12 3.81 1.48
N ILE A 85 -1.73 2.72 0.81
CA ILE A 85 -1.76 2.61 -0.66
C ILE A 85 -3.12 2.10 -1.17
N SER A 86 -3.86 1.35 -0.36
CA SER A 86 -5.16 0.82 -0.75
C SER A 86 -6.21 1.94 -0.92
N GLY A 87 -7.03 1.81 -1.97
CA GLY A 87 -8.03 2.83 -2.33
C GLY A 87 -7.53 3.88 -3.31
N GLY A 88 -6.24 3.90 -3.60
CA GLY A 88 -5.60 4.61 -4.70
C GLY A 88 -4.59 3.70 -5.40
N LEU A 89 -3.97 4.13 -6.50
CA LEU A 89 -3.00 3.33 -7.25
C LEU A 89 -3.54 1.92 -7.58
N ASN A 90 -4.76 1.83 -8.11
CA ASN A 90 -5.47 0.58 -8.32
C ASN A 90 -5.74 0.24 -9.80
N ALA A 91 -5.11 0.95 -10.73
CA ALA A 91 -5.26 0.69 -12.15
C ALA A 91 -4.65 -0.68 -12.52
N ILE A 92 -5.34 -1.38 -13.43
CA ILE A 92 -4.93 -2.64 -14.03
C ILE A 92 -5.07 -2.45 -15.53
N ARG A 93 -4.05 -2.79 -16.30
CA ARG A 93 -4.10 -2.77 -17.76
C ARG A 93 -3.33 -3.93 -18.35
N ARG A 94 -3.76 -4.43 -19.52
CA ARG A 94 -3.06 -5.46 -20.26
C ARG A 94 -1.99 -4.85 -21.15
N GLU A 95 -0.82 -5.47 -21.17
CA GLU A 95 0.28 -5.20 -22.10
C GLU A 95 0.78 -6.53 -22.69
N GLY A 96 0.25 -6.90 -23.86
CA GLY A 96 0.54 -8.20 -24.45
C GLY A 96 0.04 -9.36 -23.59
N ASP A 97 0.94 -10.23 -23.16
CA ASP A 97 0.65 -11.36 -22.26
C ASP A 97 0.92 -11.02 -20.78
N CYS A 98 1.21 -9.76 -20.47
CA CYS A 98 1.43 -9.27 -19.14
C CYS A 98 0.31 -8.32 -18.68
N LEU A 99 0.20 -8.16 -17.37
CA LEU A 99 -0.60 -7.12 -16.74
C LEU A 99 0.31 -6.10 -16.08
N LEU A 100 0.12 -4.84 -16.41
CA LEU A 100 0.68 -3.74 -15.64
C LEU A 100 -0.32 -3.37 -14.54
N VAL A 101 0.10 -3.51 -13.29
CA VAL A 101 -0.78 -3.40 -12.13
C VAL A 101 -0.20 -2.43 -11.12
N GLN A 102 -1.01 -1.49 -10.67
CA GLN A 102 -0.61 -0.59 -9.60
C GLN A 102 -0.70 -1.26 -8.22
N ALA A 103 0.18 -0.87 -7.30
CA ALA A 103 0.40 -1.50 -6.01
C ALA A 103 -0.84 -1.56 -5.09
N GLY A 104 -1.80 -0.65 -5.25
CA GLY A 104 -3.04 -0.59 -4.47
C GLY A 104 -4.17 -1.46 -5.01
N ALA A 105 -4.04 -2.05 -6.20
CA ALA A 105 -5.02 -2.98 -6.73
C ALA A 105 -5.11 -4.23 -5.85
N SER A 106 -6.32 -4.78 -5.64
CA SER A 106 -6.48 -6.01 -4.88
C SER A 106 -6.09 -7.23 -5.72
N LEU A 107 -5.51 -8.25 -5.09
CA LEU A 107 -5.18 -9.51 -5.77
C LEU A 107 -6.42 -10.15 -6.41
N ALA A 108 -7.58 -10.07 -5.74
CA ALA A 108 -8.85 -10.54 -6.29
C ALA A 108 -9.26 -9.80 -7.57
N ALA A 109 -9.07 -8.46 -7.62
CA ALA A 109 -9.38 -7.68 -8.83
C ALA A 109 -8.45 -8.04 -9.99
N VAL A 110 -7.16 -8.26 -9.71
CA VAL A 110 -6.19 -8.67 -10.73
C VAL A 110 -6.52 -10.07 -11.26
N ALA A 111 -6.88 -11.02 -10.38
CA ALA A 111 -7.27 -12.36 -10.81
C ALA A 111 -8.55 -12.35 -11.68
N ALA A 112 -9.54 -11.52 -11.30
CA ALA A 112 -10.75 -11.35 -12.10
C ALA A 112 -10.44 -10.73 -13.48
N PHE A 113 -9.61 -9.69 -13.51
CA PHE A 113 -9.18 -9.05 -14.76
C PHE A 113 -8.39 -10.02 -15.65
N ALA A 114 -7.44 -10.79 -15.09
CA ALA A 114 -6.68 -11.80 -15.81
C ALA A 114 -7.60 -12.84 -16.45
N ARG A 115 -8.59 -13.36 -15.70
CA ARG A 115 -9.59 -14.30 -16.21
C ARG A 115 -10.37 -13.69 -17.39
N ASP A 116 -10.84 -12.46 -17.27
CA ASP A 116 -11.66 -11.78 -18.27
C ASP A 116 -10.85 -11.49 -19.56
N GLU A 117 -9.52 -11.32 -19.43
CA GLU A 117 -8.56 -11.17 -20.51
C GLU A 117 -8.02 -12.51 -21.05
N GLY A 118 -8.46 -13.67 -20.52
CA GLY A 118 -8.00 -14.99 -20.94
C GLY A 118 -6.55 -15.31 -20.54
N LEU A 119 -6.01 -14.64 -19.52
CA LEU A 119 -4.67 -14.88 -18.97
C LEU A 119 -4.74 -15.84 -17.79
N SER A 120 -3.83 -16.82 -17.75
CA SER A 120 -3.72 -17.79 -16.66
C SER A 120 -2.68 -17.39 -15.61
N GLY A 121 -2.64 -18.13 -14.48
CA GLY A 121 -1.62 -18.01 -13.43
C GLY A 121 -2.07 -17.25 -12.18
N MET A 122 -3.18 -16.50 -12.22
CA MET A 122 -3.66 -15.71 -11.08
C MET A 122 -4.79 -16.39 -10.26
N ALA A 123 -5.28 -17.55 -10.69
CA ALA A 123 -6.46 -18.16 -10.09
C ALA A 123 -6.27 -18.47 -8.60
N GLU A 124 -5.14 -19.09 -8.26
CA GLU A 124 -4.80 -19.49 -6.88
C GLU A 124 -4.59 -18.30 -5.96
N LEU A 125 -4.15 -17.16 -6.51
CA LEU A 125 -3.86 -15.95 -5.75
C LEU A 125 -5.08 -15.04 -5.54
N GLY A 126 -6.15 -15.26 -6.32
CA GLY A 126 -7.36 -14.43 -6.28
C GLY A 126 -8.11 -14.47 -4.94
N GLY A 127 -7.93 -15.53 -4.15
CA GLY A 127 -8.51 -15.68 -2.83
C GLY A 127 -7.71 -15.00 -1.69
N ILE A 128 -6.50 -14.52 -1.96
CA ILE A 128 -5.66 -13.89 -0.94
C ILE A 128 -6.17 -12.46 -0.67
N PRO A 129 -6.56 -12.12 0.57
CA PRO A 129 -6.96 -10.77 0.90
C PRO A 129 -5.72 -9.85 0.94
N GLY A 130 -5.67 -8.85 0.09
CA GLY A 130 -4.53 -7.93 0.07
C GLY A 130 -4.44 -7.11 -1.20
N THR A 131 -3.47 -6.21 -1.22
CA THR A 131 -3.09 -5.45 -2.41
C THR A 131 -1.89 -6.09 -3.09
N VAL A 132 -1.71 -5.82 -4.39
CA VAL A 132 -0.57 -6.31 -5.16
C VAL A 132 0.75 -5.88 -4.52
N GLY A 133 0.91 -4.61 -4.13
CA GLY A 133 2.14 -4.14 -3.48
C GLY A 133 2.46 -4.87 -2.18
N GLY A 134 1.45 -5.11 -1.34
CA GLY A 134 1.60 -5.92 -0.12
C GLY A 134 1.91 -7.38 -0.43
N GLY A 135 1.26 -7.93 -1.45
CA GLY A 135 1.49 -9.29 -1.93
C GLY A 135 2.91 -9.50 -2.44
N VAL A 136 3.42 -8.57 -3.26
CA VAL A 136 4.80 -8.62 -3.78
C VAL A 136 5.82 -8.53 -2.65
N LEU A 137 5.62 -7.60 -1.71
CA LEU A 137 6.52 -7.45 -0.55
C LEU A 137 6.61 -8.73 0.29
N MET A 138 5.48 -9.43 0.46
CA MET A 138 5.37 -10.62 1.30
C MET A 138 5.54 -11.92 0.52
N ASN A 139 5.78 -11.86 -0.80
CA ASN A 139 5.71 -13.01 -1.70
C ASN A 139 4.45 -13.85 -1.44
N ALA A 140 3.29 -13.19 -1.46
CA ALA A 140 2.02 -13.85 -1.11
C ALA A 140 1.76 -15.04 -2.04
N GLY A 141 1.36 -16.16 -1.43
CA GLY A 141 1.10 -17.40 -2.14
C GLY A 141 -0.03 -18.21 -1.50
N ALA A 142 -0.66 -19.04 -2.32
CA ALA A 142 -1.70 -19.97 -1.92
C ALA A 142 -1.74 -21.16 -2.88
N TYR A 143 -2.08 -22.33 -2.37
CA TYR A 143 -2.27 -23.57 -3.17
C TYR A 143 -1.07 -23.95 -4.06
N GLY A 144 0.14 -23.60 -3.62
CA GLY A 144 1.38 -23.90 -4.36
C GLY A 144 1.79 -22.86 -5.40
N ALA A 145 1.01 -21.82 -5.62
CA ALA A 145 1.38 -20.67 -6.43
C ALA A 145 1.83 -19.50 -5.52
N GLU A 146 2.77 -18.69 -5.99
CA GLU A 146 3.25 -17.49 -5.30
C GLU A 146 3.59 -16.37 -6.28
N LEU A 147 3.57 -15.13 -5.82
CA LEU A 147 3.77 -13.96 -6.69
C LEU A 147 5.15 -13.93 -7.35
N ALA A 148 6.19 -14.45 -6.70
CA ALA A 148 7.52 -14.55 -7.30
C ALA A 148 7.57 -15.36 -8.61
N GLN A 149 6.60 -16.25 -8.84
CA GLN A 149 6.49 -17.03 -10.08
C GLN A 149 5.84 -16.24 -11.23
N LEU A 150 5.13 -15.14 -10.91
CA LEU A 150 4.34 -14.37 -11.87
C LEU A 150 4.92 -12.97 -12.13
N VAL A 151 5.56 -12.37 -11.14
CA VAL A 151 6.10 -11.01 -11.24
C VAL A 151 7.40 -11.02 -12.03
N THR A 152 7.39 -10.37 -13.19
CA THR A 152 8.58 -10.23 -14.06
C THR A 152 9.34 -8.95 -13.82
N GLN A 153 8.65 -7.90 -13.37
CA GLN A 153 9.24 -6.59 -13.09
C GLN A 153 8.45 -5.88 -11.99
N ALA A 154 9.14 -5.11 -11.16
CA ALA A 154 8.52 -4.21 -10.20
C ALA A 154 9.21 -2.86 -10.24
N GLU A 155 8.41 -1.79 -10.22
CA GLU A 155 8.87 -0.42 -10.05
C GLU A 155 8.55 0.05 -8.64
N GLY A 156 9.46 0.79 -8.03
CA GLY A 156 9.32 1.25 -6.66
C GLY A 156 9.93 2.62 -6.43
N VAL A 157 9.59 3.21 -5.29
CA VAL A 157 10.18 4.45 -4.82
C VAL A 157 11.12 4.11 -3.66
N SER A 158 12.36 4.56 -3.73
CA SER A 158 13.35 4.34 -2.67
C SER A 158 12.94 5.08 -1.39
N LEU A 159 12.93 4.38 -0.25
CA LEU A 159 12.66 4.99 1.05
C LEU A 159 13.76 5.96 1.51
N SER A 160 14.99 5.81 0.98
CA SER A 160 16.13 6.62 1.40
C SER A 160 16.15 8.02 0.76
N ASP A 161 15.73 8.13 -0.50
CA ASP A 161 15.85 9.36 -1.29
C ASP A 161 14.57 9.74 -2.06
N GLY A 162 13.54 8.89 -2.04
CA GLY A 162 12.27 9.15 -2.70
C GLY A 162 12.34 9.11 -4.23
N ARG A 163 13.32 8.39 -4.80
CA ARG A 163 13.50 8.18 -6.26
C ARG A 163 13.01 6.82 -6.69
#